data_d18ea5f8571cc935992458d69f3773a8
#
_entry.id   d18ea5f8571cc935992458d69f3773a8
#
_cell.length_a   1.000
_cell.length_b   1.000
_cell.length_c   1.000
_cell.angle_alpha   90.00
_cell.angle_beta   90.00
_cell.angle_gamma   90.00
#
_symmetry.space_group_name_H-M   'P 1'
#
loop_
_entity.id
_entity.type
_entity.pdbx_description
1 polymer ?
#
loop_
_entity_poly.entity_id
_entity_poly.type
_entity_poly.pdbx_seq_one_letter_code
_entity_poly.pdbx_strand_id
1 'polypeptide(L)'
;MDTNSLGMIETKGLIGAIEAADAMVKSANVQLGGKEQGGGGLVTVMVRGDVGAVTAATDAGAAAAEKVGELISVHVIARPHMEVDAILPKGRMGQNPPVGK
;
A
#
# COMPACT_ATOMS: atom_id res chain seq x y z
N MET A 1 3.22 -18.59 2.91
CA MET A 1 2.31 -17.45 2.93
C MET A 1 3.06 -16.18 2.69
N ASP A 2 2.64 -15.45 1.69
CA ASP A 2 3.33 -14.24 1.32
C ASP A 2 2.74 -13.05 2.08
N THR A 3 3.51 -12.48 2.97
CA THR A 3 3.08 -11.32 3.73
C THR A 3 3.76 -10.06 3.25
N ASN A 4 4.35 -10.10 2.07
CA ASN A 4 5.10 -8.98 1.54
C ASN A 4 4.39 -8.19 0.45
N SER A 5 3.15 -8.53 0.18
CA SER A 5 2.40 -7.74 -0.79
C SER A 5 2.10 -6.38 -0.22
N LEU A 6 2.06 -5.40 -1.08
CA LEU A 6 1.83 -4.02 -0.69
C LEU A 6 0.58 -3.50 -1.34
N GLY A 7 -0.18 -2.74 -0.57
CA GLY A 7 -1.30 -1.98 -1.11
C GLY A 7 -1.07 -0.52 -0.84
N MET A 8 -1.42 0.32 -1.80
CA MET A 8 -1.26 1.75 -1.67
C MET A 8 -2.50 2.46 -2.13
N ILE A 9 -2.88 3.48 -1.38
CA ILE A 9 -3.98 4.35 -1.76
C ILE A 9 -3.47 5.78 -1.71
N GLU A 10 -3.69 6.50 -2.79
CA GLU A 10 -3.30 7.90 -2.86
C GLU A 10 -4.56 8.75 -2.95
N THR A 11 -4.65 9.74 -2.08
CA THR A 11 -5.78 10.64 -2.03
C THR A 11 -5.30 12.06 -2.13
N LYS A 12 -6.22 12.98 -2.44
CA LYS A 12 -5.93 14.38 -2.33
C LYS A 12 -6.47 14.84 -0.98
N GLY A 13 -5.54 15.23 -0.13
CA GLY A 13 -5.93 15.67 1.20
C GLY A 13 -5.86 14.57 2.24
N LEU A 14 -5.77 15.00 3.49
CA LEU A 14 -5.54 14.10 4.60
C LEU A 14 -6.78 13.34 5.03
N ILE A 15 -7.95 13.95 4.88
CA ILE A 15 -9.18 13.31 5.37
C ILE A 15 -9.44 12.00 4.66
N GLY A 16 -9.31 11.99 3.32
CA GLY A 16 -9.48 10.75 2.58
C GLY A 16 -8.47 9.69 2.97
N ALA A 17 -7.24 10.12 3.22
CA ALA A 17 -6.18 9.19 3.61
C ALA A 17 -6.46 8.56 4.96
N ILE A 18 -6.94 9.34 5.91
CA ILE A 18 -7.26 8.83 7.25
C ILE A 18 -8.40 7.81 7.17
N GLU A 19 -9.43 8.13 6.40
CA GLU A 19 -10.55 7.22 6.23
C GLU A 19 -10.11 5.94 5.53
N ALA A 20 -9.26 6.07 4.53
CA ALA A 20 -8.75 4.89 3.84
C ALA A 20 -7.96 4.01 4.79
N ALA A 21 -7.06 4.60 5.58
CA ALA A 21 -6.24 3.83 6.51
C ALA A 21 -7.11 3.08 7.52
N ASP A 22 -8.10 3.76 8.07
CA ASP A 22 -8.98 3.15 9.05
C ASP A 22 -9.75 1.97 8.44
N ALA A 23 -10.32 2.17 7.26
CA ALA A 23 -11.09 1.13 6.60
C ALA A 23 -10.22 -0.07 6.25
N MET A 24 -8.99 0.18 5.81
CA MET A 24 -8.11 -0.89 5.43
C MET A 24 -7.76 -1.81 6.59
N VAL A 25 -7.39 -1.24 7.74
CA VAL A 25 -6.99 -2.07 8.86
C VAL A 25 -8.18 -2.74 9.54
N LYS A 26 -9.38 -2.21 9.35
CA LYS A 26 -10.57 -2.83 9.91
C LYS A 26 -11.12 -3.96 9.04
N SER A 27 -10.85 -3.92 7.74
CA SER A 27 -11.50 -4.85 6.82
C SER A 27 -10.71 -6.12 6.57
N ALA A 28 -9.42 -6.13 6.83
CA ALA A 28 -8.59 -7.27 6.52
C ALA A 28 -7.38 -7.30 7.42
N ASN A 29 -6.72 -8.46 7.45
CA ASN A 29 -5.55 -8.63 8.29
C ASN A 29 -4.32 -8.07 7.57
N VAL A 30 -4.16 -6.77 7.65
CA VAL A 30 -3.03 -6.08 7.07
C VAL A 30 -2.40 -5.18 8.11
N GLN A 31 -1.15 -4.81 7.86
CA GLN A 31 -0.43 -3.89 8.71
C GLN A 31 -0.29 -2.57 7.99
N LEU A 32 -0.56 -1.49 8.71
CA LEU A 32 -0.36 -0.16 8.15
C LEU A 32 1.13 0.08 8.02
N GLY A 33 1.58 0.34 6.81
CA GLY A 33 2.99 0.48 6.54
C GLY A 33 3.49 1.90 6.67
N GLY A 34 2.62 2.86 6.47
CA GLY A 34 3.03 4.23 6.59
C GLY A 34 2.12 5.16 5.83
N LYS A 35 2.40 6.43 5.99
CA LYS A 35 1.65 7.47 5.34
C LYS A 35 2.64 8.54 4.93
N GLU A 36 2.56 9.00 3.69
CA GLU A 36 3.45 10.04 3.21
C GLU A 36 2.66 11.15 2.57
N GLN A 37 3.12 12.36 2.78
CA GLN A 37 2.53 13.52 2.16
C GLN A 37 3.47 14.07 1.12
N GLY A 38 2.95 14.22 -0.10
CA GLY A 38 3.73 14.77 -1.18
C GLY A 38 3.26 16.16 -1.54
N GLY A 39 3.78 16.65 -2.64
CA GLY A 39 3.37 17.96 -3.14
C GLY A 39 1.95 17.93 -3.65
N GLY A 40 1.34 19.10 -3.72
CA GLY A 40 0.00 19.25 -4.28
C GLY A 40 -1.11 18.70 -3.43
N GLY A 41 -0.84 18.45 -2.15
CA GLY A 41 -1.86 17.91 -1.26
C GLY A 41 -2.07 16.42 -1.36
N LEU A 42 -1.18 15.70 -2.05
CA LEU A 42 -1.31 14.27 -2.20
C LEU A 42 -0.84 13.55 -0.95
N VAL A 43 -1.59 12.53 -0.56
CA VAL A 43 -1.26 11.72 0.61
C VAL A 43 -1.34 10.26 0.22
N THR A 44 -0.29 9.49 0.50
CA THR A 44 -0.22 8.08 0.19
C THR A 44 -0.26 7.28 1.47
N VAL A 45 -1.11 6.27 1.52
CA VAL A 45 -1.22 5.35 2.63
C VAL A 45 -0.86 3.96 2.13
N MET A 46 -0.03 3.24 2.87
CA MET A 46 0.41 1.91 2.48
C MET A 46 0.05 0.88 3.52
N VAL A 47 -0.30 -0.31 3.06
CA VAL A 47 -0.51 -1.46 3.93
C VAL A 47 0.27 -2.64 3.40
N ARG A 48 0.53 -3.58 4.28
CA ARG A 48 1.30 -4.78 3.98
C ARG A 48 0.56 -6.00 4.50
N GLY A 49 0.66 -7.09 3.77
CA GLY A 49 0.04 -8.35 4.17
C GLY A 49 0.12 -9.34 3.03
N ASP A 50 -0.61 -10.44 3.13
CA ASP A 50 -0.67 -11.32 1.97
C ASP A 50 -1.59 -10.70 0.92
N VAL A 51 -1.48 -11.20 -0.32
CA VAL A 51 -2.09 -10.52 -1.46
C VAL A 51 -3.62 -10.46 -1.34
N GLY A 52 -4.24 -11.51 -0.81
CA GLY A 52 -5.70 -11.50 -0.67
C GLY A 52 -6.16 -10.45 0.33
N ALA A 53 -5.45 -10.37 1.45
CA ALA A 53 -5.79 -9.40 2.48
C ALA A 53 -5.56 -7.97 2.00
N VAL A 54 -4.44 -7.76 1.30
CA VAL A 54 -4.12 -6.43 0.78
C VAL A 54 -5.14 -5.99 -0.26
N THR A 55 -5.57 -6.91 -1.13
CA THR A 55 -6.56 -6.59 -2.14
C THR A 55 -7.89 -6.19 -1.48
N ALA A 56 -8.33 -6.98 -0.51
CA ALA A 56 -9.57 -6.66 0.20
C ALA A 56 -9.45 -5.33 0.94
N ALA A 57 -8.31 -5.09 1.57
CA ALA A 57 -8.10 -3.86 2.30
C ALA A 57 -8.14 -2.64 1.38
N THR A 58 -7.46 -2.71 0.24
CA THR A 58 -7.44 -1.55 -0.66
C THR A 58 -8.80 -1.29 -1.27
N ASP A 59 -9.59 -2.33 -1.54
CA ASP A 59 -10.96 -2.12 -2.02
C ASP A 59 -11.77 -1.35 -0.99
N ALA A 60 -11.68 -1.77 0.26
CA ALA A 60 -12.43 -1.10 1.33
C ALA A 60 -11.93 0.33 1.55
N GLY A 61 -10.61 0.51 1.51
CA GLY A 61 -10.02 1.83 1.72
C GLY A 61 -10.38 2.81 0.62
N ALA A 62 -10.37 2.33 -0.63
CA ALA A 62 -10.73 3.19 -1.75
C ALA A 62 -12.18 3.66 -1.64
N ALA A 63 -13.07 2.73 -1.30
CA ALA A 63 -14.49 3.09 -1.14
C ALA A 63 -14.68 4.11 -0.02
N ALA A 64 -13.96 3.92 1.08
CA ALA A 64 -14.09 4.85 2.21
C ALA A 64 -13.55 6.23 1.85
N ALA A 65 -12.42 6.28 1.15
CA ALA A 65 -11.82 7.56 0.77
C ALA A 65 -12.73 8.35 -0.15
N GLU A 66 -13.37 7.66 -1.10
CA GLU A 66 -14.23 8.32 -2.07
C GLU A 66 -15.44 8.97 -1.44
N LYS A 67 -15.86 8.48 -0.29
CA LYS A 67 -17.03 9.06 0.38
C LYS A 67 -16.76 10.41 0.99
N VAL A 68 -15.51 10.71 1.32
CA VAL A 68 -15.17 11.91 2.05
C VAL A 68 -14.16 12.80 1.34
N GLY A 69 -13.59 12.32 0.24
CA GLY A 69 -12.58 13.12 -0.45
C GLY A 69 -12.34 12.59 -1.84
N GLU A 70 -11.19 12.94 -2.38
CA GLU A 70 -10.84 12.60 -3.75
C GLU A 70 -9.82 11.47 -3.76
N LEU A 71 -10.19 10.35 -4.37
CA LEU A 71 -9.29 9.22 -4.56
C LEU A 71 -8.50 9.43 -5.85
N ILE A 72 -7.19 9.38 -5.76
CA ILE A 72 -6.32 9.59 -6.91
C ILE A 72 -5.91 8.28 -7.54
N SER A 73 -5.46 7.31 -6.74
CA SER A 73 -5.01 6.04 -7.29
C SER A 73 -5.02 4.95 -6.25
N VAL A 74 -5.06 3.71 -6.73
CA VAL A 74 -4.99 2.52 -5.90
C VAL A 74 -4.06 1.55 -6.59
N HIS A 75 -3.12 0.99 -5.84
CA HIS A 75 -2.18 0.01 -6.39
C HIS A 75 -2.04 -1.16 -5.44
N VAL A 76 -1.94 -2.36 -6.02
CA VAL A 76 -1.61 -3.55 -5.26
C VAL A 76 -0.42 -4.18 -5.95
N ILE A 77 0.64 -4.41 -5.18
CA ILE A 77 1.84 -5.05 -5.68
C ILE A 77 1.94 -6.40 -4.99
N ALA A 78 1.67 -7.45 -5.75
CA ALA A 78 1.77 -8.81 -5.23
C ALA A 78 3.22 -9.26 -5.36
N ARG A 79 3.78 -9.76 -4.27
CA ARG A 79 5.16 -10.20 -4.28
C ARG A 79 5.23 -11.67 -3.90
N PRO A 80 5.68 -12.53 -4.79
CA PRO A 80 5.94 -13.91 -4.42
C PRO A 80 7.13 -13.92 -3.47
N HIS A 81 6.90 -14.37 -2.27
CA HIS A 81 7.88 -14.25 -1.20
C HIS A 81 9.24 -14.85 -1.56
N MET A 82 9.22 -16.07 -2.01
CA MET A 82 10.46 -16.77 -2.29
C MET A 82 11.22 -16.14 -3.43
N GLU A 83 10.50 -15.75 -4.46
CA GLU A 83 11.16 -15.19 -5.63
C GLU A 83 11.80 -13.86 -5.36
N VAL A 84 11.12 -13.06 -4.56
CA VAL A 84 11.67 -11.75 -4.24
C VAL A 84 12.96 -11.92 -3.47
N ASP A 85 12.99 -12.80 -2.49
CA ASP A 85 14.18 -13.00 -1.69
C ASP A 85 15.34 -13.55 -2.53
N ALA A 86 15.04 -14.38 -3.51
CA ALA A 86 16.07 -15.00 -4.32
C ALA A 86 16.63 -14.03 -5.36
N ILE A 87 15.84 -13.11 -5.85
CA ILE A 87 16.22 -12.27 -6.96
C ILE A 87 16.88 -10.96 -6.55
N LEU A 88 16.39 -10.35 -5.50
CA LEU A 88 16.86 -9.02 -5.17
C LEU A 88 18.23 -9.05 -4.52
N PRO A 89 19.08 -8.12 -4.91
CA PRO A 89 20.38 -8.02 -4.24
C PRO A 89 20.19 -7.68 -2.78
N LYS A 90 21.08 -8.19 -1.98
CA LYS A 90 21.01 -7.92 -0.58
C LYS A 90 21.26 -6.46 -0.31
N GLY A 91 20.56 -5.99 0.66
CA GLY A 91 20.79 -4.65 1.12
C GLY A 91 20.23 -3.58 0.29
N ARG A 92 19.43 -3.96 -0.74
CA ARG A 92 18.94 -2.98 -1.49
C ARG A 92 17.58 -3.07 -1.80
N MET A 93 16.77 -3.61 -1.06
CA MET A 93 15.44 -3.59 -1.36
C MET A 93 15.00 -2.25 -1.62
N GLY A 94 14.71 -2.07 -2.66
CA GLY A 94 14.42 -0.75 -2.94
C GLY A 94 15.63 0.00 -3.03
N GLN A 95 16.46 -0.58 -2.75
CA GLN A 95 17.59 0.05 -2.98
C GLN A 95 18.19 -0.53 -4.03
N ASN A 96 18.12 -0.68 -4.04
CA ASN A 96 18.44 -1.15 -4.94
C ASN A 96 18.70 -1.52 -5.53
N PRO A 97 19.13 -1.65 -5.88
CA PRO A 97 19.58 -1.85 -6.71
C PRO A 97 19.32 -2.17 -7.52
N PRO A 98 19.44 -2.14 -7.69
CA PRO A 98 19.34 -2.45 -8.53
C PRO A 98 19.16 -3.04 -9.11
N VAL A 99 19.01 -3.13 -9.23
CA VAL A 99 19.02 -3.83 -9.80
C VAL A 99 19.31 -3.92 -10.54
N GLY A 100 19.59 -3.83 -10.68
CA GLY A 100 19.90 -3.98 -11.33
C GLY A 100 20.65 -3.66 -11.53
N LYS A 101 20.98 -3.39 -11.33
CA LYS A 101 21.50 -3.02 -11.53
C LYS A 101 21.58 -2.77 -12.10
#